data_5d94526d2251df8e3bdf87110db5ceb5
#
_entry.id   5d94526d2251df8e3bdf87110db5ceb5
#
_cell.length_a   1.000
_cell.length_b   1.000
_cell.length_c   1.000
_cell.angle_alpha   90.00
_cell.angle_beta   90.00
_cell.angle_gamma   90.00
#
_symmetry.space_group_name_H-M   'P 1'
#
loop_
_entity.id
_entity.type
_entity.pdbx_description
1 polymer ?
#
loop_
_entity_poly.entity_id
_entity_poly.type
_entity_poly.pdbx_seq_one_letter_code
_entity_poly.pdbx_strand_id
1 'polypeptide(L)'
;MRKFDYSFLKNGIPGNIVGTIGIISDLNAKNQIRKMQYEQAFEELRKKAIIESVKGSNEIEGIVTTEERIKDLIEGATPVTHDEKEILGYKDALNLIHTENKNLDVSRDVILMFHRMMEENVNPIEAGNFKSRDNLIMEYMPDGSRRVRFNPVKANETEQAIEQLLLAYYDARQDMEIPVLFLIPCFIVDFLCIHPFLDGNGRVSRLLTVLMLYIAGYDIGKYISVEKQINEYKESYYAALEQSSDGWHDNKNDYTPFIVNFLQILYKCFKELDESFMDISLKKAKKSERVEAVLMGAVVPISKADIEGKLPDVSVKTIELVLNKMLKDEKIEKIGSYRNARYMKKR
;
A
#
# COMPACT_ATOMS: atom_id res chain seq x y z
N MET A 1 -10.03 -11.00 29.62
CA MET A 1 -8.93 -10.25 28.98
C MET A 1 -8.67 -10.85 27.62
N ARG A 2 -8.49 -10.03 26.60
CA ARG A 2 -8.13 -10.47 25.23
C ARG A 2 -6.89 -11.31 25.26
N LYS A 3 -6.88 -12.44 24.55
CA LYS A 3 -5.70 -13.29 24.36
C LYS A 3 -5.22 -13.10 22.92
N PHE A 4 -3.99 -12.64 22.73
CA PHE A 4 -3.37 -12.52 21.41
C PHE A 4 -2.70 -13.85 21.06
N ASP A 5 -3.15 -14.46 19.96
CA ASP A 5 -2.63 -15.74 19.47
C ASP A 5 -2.90 -15.84 17.96
N TYR A 6 -1.87 -15.99 17.18
CA TYR A 6 -1.96 -16.07 15.71
C TYR A 6 -1.74 -17.49 15.18
N SER A 7 -1.69 -18.49 16.06
CA SER A 7 -1.52 -19.90 15.66
C SER A 7 -2.62 -20.43 14.75
N PHE A 8 -3.83 -19.82 14.80
CA PHE A 8 -4.94 -20.16 13.92
C PHE A 8 -4.61 -19.94 12.43
N LEU A 9 -3.65 -19.07 12.10
CA LEU A 9 -3.20 -18.80 10.72
C LEU A 9 -2.52 -19.99 10.06
N LYS A 10 -2.14 -21.02 10.83
CA LYS A 10 -1.64 -22.29 10.30
C LYS A 10 -2.75 -23.19 9.74
N ASN A 11 -4.00 -22.99 10.16
CA ASN A 11 -5.11 -23.89 9.92
C ASN A 11 -5.89 -23.57 8.63
N GLY A 12 -5.17 -23.50 7.52
CA GLY A 12 -5.81 -23.46 6.20
C GLY A 12 -6.21 -22.07 5.74
N ILE A 13 -5.82 -21.79 4.49
CA ILE A 13 -6.10 -20.54 3.80
C ILE A 13 -7.17 -20.81 2.75
N PRO A 14 -8.22 -20.00 2.62
CA PRO A 14 -9.16 -20.11 1.52
C PRO A 14 -8.43 -20.06 0.17
N GLY A 15 -8.73 -21.02 -0.73
CA GLY A 15 -7.98 -21.20 -1.99
C GLY A 15 -7.97 -19.97 -2.91
N ASN A 16 -9.00 -19.11 -2.84
CA ASN A 16 -9.06 -17.86 -3.57
C ASN A 16 -7.98 -16.85 -3.12
N ILE A 17 -7.54 -16.90 -1.86
CA ILE A 17 -6.51 -16.02 -1.30
C ILE A 17 -5.12 -16.48 -1.71
N VAL A 18 -4.89 -17.79 -1.82
CA VAL A 18 -3.60 -18.36 -2.23
C VAL A 18 -3.15 -17.85 -3.60
N GLY A 19 -4.08 -17.78 -4.56
CA GLY A 19 -3.80 -17.22 -5.89
C GLY A 19 -3.33 -15.75 -5.83
N THR A 20 -3.97 -14.92 -5.00
CA THR A 20 -3.60 -13.51 -4.83
C THR A 20 -2.21 -13.36 -4.24
N ILE A 21 -1.85 -14.15 -3.24
CA ILE A 21 -0.50 -14.14 -2.65
C ILE A 21 0.56 -14.55 -3.69
N GLY A 22 0.27 -15.58 -4.49
CA GLY A 22 1.16 -16.01 -5.55
C GLY A 22 1.46 -14.89 -6.56
N ILE A 23 0.43 -14.15 -6.97
CA ILE A 23 0.58 -12.99 -7.88
C ILE A 23 1.39 -11.87 -7.21
N ILE A 24 1.09 -11.52 -5.95
CA ILE A 24 1.82 -10.49 -5.19
C ILE A 24 3.30 -10.87 -5.09
N SER A 25 3.61 -12.13 -4.77
CA SER A 25 4.99 -12.61 -4.64
C SER A 25 5.75 -12.58 -5.97
N ASP A 26 5.10 -12.98 -7.09
CA ASP A 26 5.68 -12.90 -8.43
C ASP A 26 5.98 -11.44 -8.85
N LEU A 27 5.02 -10.54 -8.64
CA LEU A 27 5.21 -9.11 -8.93
C LEU A 27 6.30 -8.49 -8.04
N ASN A 28 6.37 -8.86 -6.76
CA ASN A 28 7.45 -8.40 -5.87
C ASN A 28 8.81 -8.87 -6.38
N ALA A 29 8.97 -10.15 -6.73
CA ALA A 29 10.22 -10.69 -7.26
C ALA A 29 10.64 -9.99 -8.57
N LYS A 30 9.70 -9.77 -9.49
CA LYS A 30 9.95 -8.99 -10.73
C LYS A 30 10.44 -7.57 -10.44
N ASN A 31 9.83 -6.90 -9.47
CA ASN A 31 10.20 -5.53 -9.11
C ASN A 31 11.57 -5.44 -8.44
N GLN A 32 12.02 -6.46 -7.70
CA GLN A 32 13.39 -6.50 -7.18
C GLN A 32 14.43 -6.47 -8.32
N ILE A 33 14.18 -7.20 -9.41
CA ILE A 33 15.07 -7.21 -10.59
C ILE A 33 14.98 -5.86 -11.33
N ARG A 34 13.77 -5.34 -11.55
CA ARG A 34 13.54 -4.06 -12.25
C ARG A 34 14.23 -2.88 -11.56
N LYS A 35 14.22 -2.83 -10.23
CA LYS A 35 14.89 -1.78 -9.45
C LYS A 35 16.38 -1.67 -9.76
N MET A 36 17.07 -2.78 -9.94
CA MET A 36 18.49 -2.79 -10.27
C MET A 36 18.75 -2.33 -11.71
N GLN A 37 17.80 -2.54 -12.62
CA GLN A 37 17.98 -2.21 -14.04
C GLN A 37 17.50 -0.79 -14.40
N TYR A 38 16.54 -0.24 -13.64
CA TYR A 38 15.83 1.00 -13.97
C TYR A 38 15.75 1.97 -12.78
N GLU A 39 16.88 2.17 -12.12
CA GLU A 39 17.01 2.97 -10.89
C GLU A 39 16.34 4.36 -11.00
N GLN A 40 16.59 5.08 -12.11
CA GLN A 40 15.98 6.41 -12.30
C GLN A 40 14.44 6.38 -12.37
N ALA A 41 13.85 5.35 -12.97
CA ALA A 41 12.39 5.21 -13.04
C ALA A 41 11.80 4.98 -11.64
N PHE A 42 12.45 4.15 -10.84
CA PHE A 42 12.02 3.90 -9.47
C PHE A 42 12.22 5.12 -8.56
N GLU A 43 13.22 5.96 -8.80
CA GLU A 43 13.41 7.20 -8.06
C GLU A 43 12.31 8.25 -8.39
N GLU A 44 11.86 8.32 -9.63
CA GLU A 44 10.69 9.15 -10.01
C GLU A 44 9.41 8.67 -9.32
N LEU A 45 9.18 7.35 -9.31
CA LEU A 45 8.03 6.76 -8.60
C LEU A 45 8.09 7.03 -7.10
N ARG A 46 9.27 6.92 -6.48
CA ARG A 46 9.46 7.20 -5.07
C ARG A 46 9.06 8.61 -4.67
N LYS A 47 9.48 9.61 -5.43
CA LYS A 47 9.11 11.02 -5.18
C LYS A 47 7.60 11.22 -5.24
N LYS A 48 6.93 10.60 -6.21
CA LYS A 48 5.48 10.65 -6.35
C LYS A 48 4.79 9.95 -5.19
N ALA A 49 5.25 8.74 -4.82
CA ALA A 49 4.66 7.92 -3.78
C ALA A 49 4.66 8.61 -2.42
N ILE A 50 5.72 9.34 -2.05
CA ILE A 50 5.78 10.10 -0.79
C ILE A 50 4.66 11.14 -0.73
N ILE A 51 4.45 11.91 -1.80
CA ILE A 51 3.40 12.94 -1.87
C ILE A 51 2.02 12.29 -1.73
N GLU A 52 1.76 11.23 -2.51
CA GLU A 52 0.49 10.49 -2.49
C GLU A 52 0.24 9.82 -1.13
N SER A 53 1.26 9.29 -0.46
CA SER A 53 1.15 8.67 0.86
C SER A 53 0.82 9.67 1.95
N VAL A 54 1.54 10.79 1.97
CA VAL A 54 1.28 11.88 2.93
C VAL A 54 -0.12 12.43 2.72
N LYS A 55 -0.52 12.69 1.47
CA LYS A 55 -1.87 13.14 1.14
C LYS A 55 -2.93 12.12 1.56
N GLY A 56 -2.81 10.89 1.09
CA GLY A 56 -3.80 9.84 1.30
C GLY A 56 -4.02 9.53 2.78
N SER A 57 -2.95 9.44 3.57
CA SER A 57 -3.07 9.17 5.01
C SER A 57 -3.80 10.28 5.76
N ASN A 58 -3.55 11.53 5.42
CA ASN A 58 -4.20 12.66 6.08
C ASN A 58 -5.65 12.86 5.60
N GLU A 59 -5.94 12.63 4.32
CA GLU A 59 -7.33 12.65 3.79
C GLU A 59 -8.22 11.58 4.43
N ILE A 60 -7.67 10.41 4.77
CA ILE A 60 -8.42 9.36 5.51
C ILE A 60 -8.93 9.91 6.84
N GLU A 61 -8.15 10.73 7.53
CA GLU A 61 -8.51 11.34 8.82
C GLU A 61 -9.32 12.66 8.65
N GLY A 62 -9.63 13.05 7.42
CA GLY A 62 -10.42 14.25 7.13
C GLY A 62 -9.61 15.53 6.99
N ILE A 63 -8.29 15.46 7.03
CA ILE A 63 -7.39 16.58 6.76
C ILE A 63 -7.28 16.75 5.25
N VAL A 64 -7.83 17.85 4.73
CA VAL A 64 -7.87 18.11 3.28
C VAL A 64 -7.05 19.35 2.95
N THR A 65 -6.06 19.17 2.07
CA THR A 65 -5.26 20.27 1.51
C THR A 65 -4.90 19.96 0.04
N THR A 66 -4.43 20.98 -0.68
CA THR A 66 -4.08 20.79 -2.10
C THR A 66 -2.77 20.01 -2.26
N GLU A 67 -2.63 19.33 -3.40
CA GLU A 67 -1.41 18.58 -3.70
C GLU A 67 -0.21 19.53 -3.83
N GLU A 68 -0.41 20.74 -4.38
CA GLU A 68 0.61 21.77 -4.47
C GLU A 68 1.11 22.18 -3.07
N ARG A 69 0.18 22.38 -2.13
CA ARG A 69 0.56 22.74 -0.75
C ARG A 69 1.31 21.61 -0.04
N ILE A 70 0.94 20.36 -0.27
CA ILE A 70 1.70 19.21 0.24
C ILE A 70 3.11 19.19 -0.33
N LYS A 71 3.27 19.43 -1.65
CA LYS A 71 4.60 19.52 -2.28
C LYS A 71 5.44 20.64 -1.66
N ASP A 72 4.88 21.82 -1.50
CA ASP A 72 5.56 22.94 -0.86
C ASP A 72 6.05 22.58 0.55
N LEU A 73 5.17 21.94 1.35
CA LEU A 73 5.53 21.48 2.70
C LEU A 73 6.64 20.43 2.69
N ILE A 74 6.60 19.48 1.76
CA ILE A 74 7.64 18.45 1.61
C ILE A 74 8.97 19.09 1.19
N GLU A 75 8.94 20.13 0.37
CA GLU A 75 10.10 20.91 -0.10
C GLU A 75 10.64 21.92 0.92
N GLY A 76 9.98 22.04 2.08
CA GLY A 76 10.49 22.82 3.21
C GLY A 76 9.73 24.13 3.49
N ALA A 77 8.54 24.33 2.93
CA ALA A 77 7.70 25.45 3.33
C ALA A 77 7.29 25.34 4.81
N THR A 78 7.21 26.48 5.48
CA THR A 78 6.82 26.55 6.89
C THR A 78 5.35 26.17 7.06
N PRO A 79 5.00 25.24 7.98
CA PRO A 79 3.63 24.92 8.30
C PRO A 79 2.96 26.08 9.04
N VAL A 80 1.72 26.41 8.64
CA VAL A 80 0.96 27.53 9.21
C VAL A 80 -0.17 27.03 10.10
N THR A 81 -0.82 25.92 9.69
CA THR A 81 -1.98 25.37 10.40
C THR A 81 -1.59 24.18 11.26
N HIS A 82 -2.51 23.79 12.14
CA HIS A 82 -2.43 22.55 12.93
C HIS A 82 -2.30 21.33 12.00
N ASP A 83 -3.17 21.23 11.01
CA ASP A 83 -3.20 20.15 10.04
C ASP A 83 -1.89 20.02 9.25
N GLU A 84 -1.27 21.15 8.87
CA GLU A 84 0.01 21.13 8.16
C GLU A 84 1.17 20.61 9.03
N LYS A 85 1.12 20.81 10.35
CA LYS A 85 2.09 20.21 11.28
C LYS A 85 1.92 18.69 11.37
N GLU A 86 0.68 18.21 11.39
CA GLU A 86 0.38 16.76 11.37
C GLU A 86 0.85 16.12 10.05
N ILE A 87 0.63 16.80 8.92
CA ILE A 87 1.11 16.39 7.59
C ILE A 87 2.62 16.21 7.60
N LEU A 88 3.37 17.18 8.15
CA LEU A 88 4.83 17.08 8.23
C LEU A 88 5.30 15.99 9.18
N GLY A 89 4.66 15.83 10.33
CA GLY A 89 4.98 14.76 11.27
C GLY A 89 4.81 13.38 10.64
N TYR A 90 3.72 13.18 9.91
CA TYR A 90 3.50 11.93 9.15
C TYR A 90 4.57 11.72 8.07
N LYS A 91 4.88 12.76 7.29
CA LYS A 91 5.95 12.73 6.28
C LYS A 91 7.29 12.32 6.89
N ASP A 92 7.66 12.88 8.03
CA ASP A 92 8.94 12.62 8.67
C ASP A 92 9.01 11.16 9.18
N ALA A 93 7.95 10.65 9.80
CA ALA A 93 7.84 9.26 10.21
C ALA A 93 7.89 8.28 9.01
N LEU A 94 7.20 8.60 7.92
CA LEU A 94 7.25 7.79 6.69
C LEU A 94 8.64 7.79 6.06
N ASN A 95 9.32 8.95 6.01
CA ASN A 95 10.69 9.05 5.52
C ASN A 95 11.66 8.23 6.37
N LEU A 96 11.51 8.24 7.69
CA LEU A 96 12.30 7.41 8.59
C LEU A 96 12.15 5.92 8.24
N ILE A 97 10.92 5.45 7.99
CA ILE A 97 10.68 4.07 7.55
C ILE A 97 11.38 3.81 6.20
N HIS A 98 11.29 4.74 5.24
CA HIS A 98 11.89 4.56 3.92
C HIS A 98 13.42 4.48 3.94
N THR A 99 14.08 5.19 4.85
CA THR A 99 15.54 5.26 4.95
C THR A 99 16.13 4.25 5.90
N GLU A 100 15.47 4.02 7.05
CA GLU A 100 16.03 3.29 8.18
C GLU A 100 15.32 1.96 8.47
N ASN A 101 14.46 1.47 7.58
CA ASN A 101 13.67 0.25 7.82
C ASN A 101 14.49 -0.98 8.24
N LYS A 102 15.77 -1.05 7.88
CA LYS A 102 16.66 -2.16 8.28
C LYS A 102 17.05 -2.09 9.76
N ASN A 103 16.99 -0.90 10.35
CA ASN A 103 17.36 -0.63 11.74
C ASN A 103 16.12 -0.49 12.64
N LEU A 104 14.92 -0.57 12.06
CA LEU A 104 13.65 -0.49 12.78
C LEU A 104 13.02 -1.87 12.90
N ASP A 105 12.46 -2.16 14.07
CA ASP A 105 11.56 -3.30 14.26
C ASP A 105 10.26 -2.83 14.92
N VAL A 106 9.21 -3.66 14.84
CA VAL A 106 7.91 -3.35 15.45
C VAL A 106 8.04 -3.48 16.97
N SER A 107 8.21 -2.39 17.66
CA SER A 107 8.41 -2.36 19.11
C SER A 107 7.58 -1.27 19.78
N ARG A 108 7.43 -1.36 21.11
CA ARG A 108 6.79 -0.31 21.91
C ARG A 108 7.41 1.06 21.62
N ASP A 109 8.73 1.14 21.61
CA ASP A 109 9.44 2.40 21.40
C ASP A 109 9.23 2.98 20.00
N VAL A 110 9.18 2.12 18.95
CA VAL A 110 8.88 2.54 17.59
C VAL A 110 7.43 3.02 17.45
N ILE A 111 6.47 2.34 18.09
CA ILE A 111 5.07 2.77 18.14
C ILE A 111 4.95 4.17 18.77
N LEU A 112 5.57 4.37 19.94
CA LEU A 112 5.57 5.66 20.63
C LEU A 112 6.34 6.74 19.86
N MET A 113 7.44 6.38 19.19
CA MET A 113 8.23 7.28 18.36
C MET A 113 7.41 7.79 17.17
N PHE A 114 6.71 6.92 16.45
CA PHE A 114 5.86 7.35 15.33
C PHE A 114 4.77 8.31 15.79
N HIS A 115 4.11 8.01 16.90
CA HIS A 115 3.11 8.91 17.47
C HIS A 115 3.73 10.25 17.89
N ARG A 116 4.90 10.23 18.54
CA ARG A 116 5.61 11.45 18.91
C ARG A 116 5.94 12.33 17.72
N MET A 117 6.49 11.75 16.64
CA MET A 117 6.86 12.51 15.43
C MET A 117 5.66 13.23 14.81
N MET A 118 4.45 12.65 14.91
CA MET A 118 3.25 13.28 14.37
C MET A 118 2.69 14.36 15.29
N GLU A 119 2.77 14.17 16.61
CA GLU A 119 2.02 14.96 17.59
C GLU A 119 2.87 16.00 18.33
N GLU A 120 4.21 15.94 18.31
CA GLU A 120 5.06 16.84 19.14
C GLU A 120 4.88 18.33 18.83
N ASN A 121 4.57 18.68 17.57
CA ASN A 121 4.32 20.07 17.17
C ASN A 121 2.83 20.46 17.22
N VAL A 122 1.96 19.52 17.62
CA VAL A 122 0.51 19.61 17.62
C VAL A 122 -0.02 19.54 19.05
N ASN A 123 0.26 18.44 19.73
CA ASN A 123 -0.11 18.20 21.12
C ASN A 123 1.07 17.59 21.91
N PRO A 124 2.04 18.45 22.35
CA PRO A 124 3.28 17.99 22.98
C PRO A 124 3.07 17.16 24.26
N ILE A 125 1.94 17.34 24.96
CA ILE A 125 1.65 16.64 26.22
C ILE A 125 1.33 15.17 25.95
N GLU A 126 0.62 14.87 24.87
CA GLU A 126 0.19 13.53 24.51
C GLU A 126 1.17 12.84 23.56
N ALA A 127 2.07 13.61 22.92
CA ALA A 127 3.02 13.12 21.94
C ALA A 127 3.91 11.99 22.49
N GLY A 128 3.81 10.80 21.87
CA GLY A 128 4.60 9.63 22.26
C GLY A 128 4.19 9.00 23.60
N ASN A 129 2.98 9.26 24.10
CA ASN A 129 2.43 8.66 25.30
C ASN A 129 1.16 7.88 24.98
N PHE A 130 0.96 6.75 25.65
CA PHE A 130 -0.32 6.05 25.60
C PHE A 130 -1.42 6.90 26.25
N LYS A 131 -2.66 6.67 25.83
CA LYS A 131 -3.83 7.40 26.33
C LYS A 131 -3.95 7.37 27.85
N SER A 132 -4.21 8.53 28.43
CA SER A 132 -4.36 8.75 29.87
C SER A 132 -5.80 8.55 30.36
N ARG A 133 -6.75 8.47 29.46
CA ARG A 133 -8.21 8.28 29.71
C ARG A 133 -8.80 7.38 28.65
N ASP A 134 -9.92 6.74 28.99
CA ASP A 134 -10.66 5.89 28.05
C ASP A 134 -11.17 6.71 26.88
N ASN A 135 -11.18 6.11 25.70
CA ASN A 135 -11.68 6.66 24.46
C ASN A 135 -12.74 5.72 23.83
N LEU A 136 -13.51 6.26 22.91
CA LEU A 136 -14.53 5.53 22.17
C LEU A 136 -14.32 5.74 20.68
N ILE A 137 -14.52 4.72 19.89
CA ILE A 137 -14.58 4.85 18.44
C ILE A 137 -16.05 5.11 18.07
N MET A 138 -16.29 6.32 17.56
CA MET A 138 -17.63 6.78 17.18
C MET A 138 -17.84 6.64 15.67
N GLU A 139 -19.07 6.35 15.27
CA GLU A 139 -19.50 6.38 13.88
C GLU A 139 -20.60 7.44 13.71
N TYR A 140 -20.49 8.19 12.61
CA TYR A 140 -21.51 9.16 12.20
C TYR A 140 -22.46 8.48 11.21
N MET A 141 -23.75 8.46 11.57
CA MET A 141 -24.79 7.90 10.72
C MET A 141 -25.25 8.91 9.67
N PRO A 142 -25.83 8.46 8.53
CA PRO A 142 -26.34 9.37 7.49
C PRO A 142 -27.41 10.36 7.97
N ASP A 143 -28.12 10.04 9.04
CA ASP A 143 -29.13 10.92 9.69
C ASP A 143 -28.52 11.97 10.62
N GLY A 144 -27.18 12.03 10.73
CA GLY A 144 -26.43 12.94 11.61
C GLY A 144 -26.32 12.45 13.06
N SER A 145 -26.92 11.31 13.41
CA SER A 145 -26.73 10.70 14.73
C SER A 145 -25.34 10.09 14.88
N ARG A 146 -24.94 9.82 16.13
CA ARG A 146 -23.67 9.17 16.47
C ARG A 146 -23.94 7.88 17.22
N ARG A 147 -23.25 6.82 16.84
CA ARG A 147 -23.24 5.58 17.64
C ARG A 147 -21.83 5.21 18.06
N VAL A 148 -21.69 4.54 19.19
CA VAL A 148 -20.44 3.89 19.58
C VAL A 148 -20.24 2.69 18.65
N ARG A 149 -19.21 2.72 17.82
CA ARG A 149 -18.86 1.63 16.92
C ARG A 149 -18.06 0.55 17.66
N PHE A 150 -17.10 0.98 18.47
CA PHE A 150 -16.24 0.07 19.22
C PHE A 150 -15.78 0.71 20.54
N ASN A 151 -15.61 -0.11 21.58
CA ASN A 151 -15.05 0.28 22.87
C ASN A 151 -13.61 -0.26 22.94
N PRO A 152 -12.58 0.57 22.76
CA PRO A 152 -11.19 0.11 22.86
C PRO A 152 -10.82 -0.40 24.25
N VAL A 153 -9.61 -0.98 24.35
CA VAL A 153 -9.02 -1.33 25.65
C VAL A 153 -8.94 -0.10 26.54
N LYS A 154 -9.19 -0.26 27.84
CA LYS A 154 -9.13 0.84 28.82
C LYS A 154 -7.73 1.43 28.93
N ALA A 155 -7.64 2.70 29.30
CA ALA A 155 -6.36 3.41 29.39
C ALA A 155 -5.36 2.71 30.32
N ASN A 156 -5.81 2.26 31.48
CA ASN A 156 -4.97 1.57 32.47
C ASN A 156 -4.52 0.15 32.06
N GLU A 157 -5.09 -0.42 30.99
CA GLU A 157 -4.75 -1.75 30.46
C GLU A 157 -3.99 -1.64 29.12
N THR A 158 -3.89 -0.44 28.54
CA THR A 158 -3.36 -0.21 27.19
C THR A 158 -1.90 -0.66 27.05
N GLU A 159 -1.03 -0.29 27.95
CA GLU A 159 0.40 -0.64 27.91
C GLU A 159 0.58 -2.15 27.94
N GLN A 160 -0.09 -2.83 28.86
CA GLN A 160 -0.04 -4.31 28.95
C GLN A 160 -0.58 -4.97 27.68
N ALA A 161 -1.66 -4.44 27.09
CA ALA A 161 -2.22 -4.98 25.86
C ALA A 161 -1.26 -4.84 24.67
N ILE A 162 -0.55 -3.72 24.55
CA ILE A 162 0.48 -3.52 23.53
C ILE A 162 1.65 -4.49 23.72
N GLU A 163 2.11 -4.68 24.96
CA GLU A 163 3.19 -5.65 25.24
C GLU A 163 2.79 -7.07 24.85
N GLN A 164 1.58 -7.49 25.19
CA GLN A 164 1.08 -8.82 24.83
C GLN A 164 0.88 -8.97 23.32
N LEU A 165 0.41 -7.94 22.62
CA LEU A 165 0.28 -7.90 21.17
C LEU A 165 1.66 -8.08 20.51
N LEU A 166 2.67 -7.37 20.99
CA LEU A 166 4.04 -7.44 20.47
C LEU A 166 4.66 -8.83 20.69
N LEU A 167 4.46 -9.42 21.87
CA LEU A 167 4.95 -10.79 22.15
C LEU A 167 4.31 -11.79 21.18
N ALA A 168 2.99 -11.75 21.02
CA ALA A 168 2.29 -12.63 20.08
C ALA A 168 2.75 -12.44 18.63
N TYR A 169 3.02 -11.19 18.22
CA TYR A 169 3.56 -10.88 16.90
C TYR A 169 4.96 -11.48 16.71
N TYR A 170 5.86 -11.32 17.68
CA TYR A 170 7.20 -11.87 17.59
C TYR A 170 7.20 -13.39 17.53
N ASP A 171 6.39 -14.06 18.35
CA ASP A 171 6.26 -15.50 18.34
C ASP A 171 5.74 -15.99 16.96
N ALA A 172 4.69 -15.36 16.44
CA ALA A 172 4.11 -15.72 15.17
C ALA A 172 5.04 -15.44 13.98
N ARG A 173 5.81 -14.35 14.02
CA ARG A 173 6.76 -13.98 12.95
C ARG A 173 7.92 -14.97 12.81
N GLN A 174 8.31 -15.64 13.90
CA GLN A 174 9.36 -16.65 13.87
C GLN A 174 8.86 -18.00 13.34
N ASP A 175 7.55 -18.18 13.28
CA ASP A 175 6.94 -19.42 12.85
C ASP A 175 6.75 -19.43 11.32
N MET A 176 7.51 -20.29 10.63
CA MET A 176 7.51 -20.40 9.18
C MET A 176 6.18 -20.91 8.60
N GLU A 177 5.29 -21.49 9.41
CA GLU A 177 3.98 -21.94 8.98
C GLU A 177 2.96 -20.80 8.95
N ILE A 178 3.28 -19.63 9.53
CA ILE A 178 2.40 -18.46 9.53
C ILE A 178 2.77 -17.51 8.39
N PRO A 179 1.89 -17.35 7.40
CA PRO A 179 2.14 -16.43 6.29
C PRO A 179 2.15 -14.98 6.77
N VAL A 180 3.28 -14.29 6.59
CA VAL A 180 3.47 -12.91 7.06
C VAL A 180 2.44 -11.93 6.51
N LEU A 181 1.97 -12.11 5.27
CA LEU A 181 0.91 -11.28 4.67
C LEU A 181 -0.48 -11.47 5.31
N PHE A 182 -0.64 -12.47 6.17
CA PHE A 182 -1.83 -12.64 7.01
C PHE A 182 -1.59 -12.12 8.42
N LEU A 183 -0.38 -12.30 8.93
CA LEU A 183 -0.01 -11.81 10.24
C LEU A 183 -0.12 -10.29 10.34
N ILE A 184 0.35 -9.57 9.31
CA ILE A 184 0.30 -8.10 9.28
C ILE A 184 -1.12 -7.55 9.50
N PRO A 185 -2.15 -7.90 8.68
CA PRO A 185 -3.49 -7.38 8.90
C PRO A 185 -4.10 -7.79 10.24
N CYS A 186 -3.81 -8.99 10.76
CA CYS A 186 -4.28 -9.38 12.09
C CYS A 186 -3.70 -8.48 13.19
N PHE A 187 -2.39 -8.21 13.14
CA PHE A 187 -1.74 -7.26 14.05
C PHE A 187 -2.39 -5.87 13.98
N ILE A 188 -2.66 -5.37 12.77
CA ILE A 188 -3.26 -4.04 12.58
C ILE A 188 -4.69 -3.97 13.14
N VAL A 189 -5.51 -5.02 12.97
CA VAL A 189 -6.83 -5.10 13.62
C VAL A 189 -6.69 -5.02 15.13
N ASP A 190 -5.80 -5.83 15.72
CA ASP A 190 -5.60 -5.86 17.17
C ASP A 190 -5.07 -4.52 17.69
N PHE A 191 -4.12 -3.89 16.99
CA PHE A 191 -3.63 -2.55 17.32
C PHE A 191 -4.76 -1.51 17.32
N LEU A 192 -5.61 -1.52 16.30
CA LEU A 192 -6.74 -0.60 16.19
C LEU A 192 -7.85 -0.89 17.21
N CYS A 193 -8.02 -2.14 17.65
CA CYS A 193 -8.94 -2.49 18.74
C CYS A 193 -8.39 -2.08 20.13
N ILE A 194 -7.07 -2.15 20.33
CA ILE A 194 -6.43 -1.58 21.55
C ILE A 194 -6.58 -0.07 21.55
N HIS A 195 -6.38 0.58 20.40
CA HIS A 195 -6.50 2.02 20.19
C HIS A 195 -5.68 2.82 21.20
N PRO A 196 -4.33 2.66 21.17
CA PRO A 196 -3.47 3.02 22.30
C PRO A 196 -3.32 4.52 22.55
N PHE A 197 -3.71 5.39 21.62
CA PHE A 197 -3.58 6.84 21.71
C PHE A 197 -4.96 7.52 21.78
N LEU A 198 -5.00 8.76 22.24
CA LEU A 198 -6.22 9.57 22.20
C LEU A 198 -6.55 10.00 20.77
N ASP A 199 -5.52 10.29 19.97
CA ASP A 199 -5.61 10.58 18.53
C ASP A 199 -4.45 9.90 17.78
N GLY A 200 -4.43 9.93 16.43
CA GLY A 200 -3.35 9.43 15.59
C GLY A 200 -3.27 7.91 15.42
N ASN A 201 -4.17 7.11 16.02
CA ASN A 201 -4.14 5.64 15.92
C ASN A 201 -4.19 5.13 14.47
N GLY A 202 -5.04 5.73 13.64
CA GLY A 202 -5.15 5.37 12.22
C GLY A 202 -3.85 5.64 11.47
N ARG A 203 -3.23 6.80 11.67
CA ARG A 203 -1.95 7.17 11.04
C ARG A 203 -0.81 6.27 11.51
N VAL A 204 -0.69 6.00 12.82
CA VAL A 204 0.31 5.04 13.35
C VAL A 204 0.09 3.65 12.77
N SER A 205 -1.14 3.16 12.67
CA SER A 205 -1.42 1.84 12.10
C SER A 205 -0.99 1.72 10.63
N ARG A 206 -1.13 2.78 9.84
CA ARG A 206 -0.66 2.82 8.45
C ARG A 206 0.87 2.84 8.36
N LEU A 207 1.55 3.63 9.21
CA LEU A 207 3.02 3.60 9.32
C LEU A 207 3.54 2.21 9.72
N LEU A 208 2.90 1.57 10.70
CA LEU A 208 3.22 0.20 11.09
C LEU A 208 2.99 -0.80 9.96
N THR A 209 1.91 -0.64 9.18
CA THR A 209 1.65 -1.47 8.01
C THR A 209 2.80 -1.39 7.00
N VAL A 210 3.26 -0.17 6.68
CA VAL A 210 4.39 0.04 5.76
C VAL A 210 5.69 -0.55 6.32
N LEU A 211 5.98 -0.32 7.61
CA LEU A 211 7.16 -0.89 8.26
C LEU A 211 7.15 -2.42 8.23
N MET A 212 6.03 -3.03 8.63
CA MET A 212 5.88 -4.49 8.68
C MET A 212 6.01 -5.12 7.28
N LEU A 213 5.46 -4.47 6.24
CA LEU A 213 5.66 -4.90 4.85
C LEU A 213 7.14 -4.86 4.46
N TYR A 214 7.89 -3.82 4.84
CA TYR A 214 9.32 -3.70 4.52
C TYR A 214 10.15 -4.75 5.25
N ILE A 215 9.88 -5.00 6.52
CA ILE A 215 10.50 -6.08 7.30
C ILE A 215 10.23 -7.44 6.65
N ALA A 216 9.05 -7.63 6.07
CA ALA A 216 8.67 -8.84 5.35
C ALA A 216 9.22 -8.93 3.91
N GLY A 217 9.99 -7.93 3.45
CA GLY A 217 10.58 -7.89 2.10
C GLY A 217 9.67 -7.35 1.00
N TYR A 218 8.56 -6.71 1.36
CA TYR A 218 7.61 -6.06 0.44
C TYR A 218 7.75 -4.54 0.51
N ASP A 219 8.71 -3.97 -0.19
CA ASP A 219 8.98 -2.53 -0.15
C ASP A 219 8.15 -1.70 -1.14
N ILE A 220 6.96 -2.18 -1.48
CA ILE A 220 6.04 -1.57 -2.45
C ILE A 220 5.69 -0.12 -2.09
N GLY A 221 5.50 0.19 -0.80
CA GLY A 221 5.18 1.52 -0.31
C GLY A 221 6.22 2.60 -0.62
N LYS A 222 7.43 2.21 -1.05
CA LYS A 222 8.44 3.17 -1.54
C LYS A 222 8.09 3.77 -2.89
N TYR A 223 7.30 3.07 -3.70
CA TYR A 223 7.07 3.37 -5.11
C TYR A 223 5.61 3.63 -5.46
N ILE A 224 4.70 3.06 -4.68
CA ILE A 224 3.24 3.25 -4.79
C ILE A 224 2.69 3.49 -3.39
N SER A 225 1.84 4.49 -3.26
CA SER A 225 1.21 4.81 -1.99
C SER A 225 0.18 3.75 -1.58
N VAL A 226 0.45 3.07 -0.48
CA VAL A 226 -0.52 2.16 0.16
C VAL A 226 -1.68 2.95 0.74
N GLU A 227 -1.42 4.13 1.30
CA GLU A 227 -2.40 5.02 1.92
C GLU A 227 -3.38 5.58 0.89
N LYS A 228 -2.90 5.93 -0.32
CA LYS A 228 -3.76 6.32 -1.43
C LYS A 228 -4.72 5.18 -1.79
N GLN A 229 -4.22 3.95 -1.91
CA GLN A 229 -5.07 2.79 -2.20
C GLN A 229 -6.08 2.53 -1.08
N ILE A 230 -5.70 2.69 0.19
CA ILE A 230 -6.64 2.63 1.31
C ILE A 230 -7.70 3.73 1.18
N ASN A 231 -7.32 4.96 0.84
CA ASN A 231 -8.24 6.08 0.70
C ASN A 231 -9.23 5.89 -0.46
N GLU A 232 -8.77 5.39 -1.59
CA GLU A 232 -9.63 5.07 -2.75
C GLU A 232 -10.67 3.99 -2.43
N TYR A 233 -10.37 3.07 -1.52
CA TYR A 233 -11.25 1.98 -1.07
C TYR A 233 -11.65 2.12 0.39
N LYS A 234 -11.75 3.38 0.89
CA LYS A 234 -11.99 3.71 2.29
C LYS A 234 -13.21 3.00 2.88
N GLU A 235 -14.32 2.98 2.17
CA GLU A 235 -15.55 2.33 2.64
C GLU A 235 -15.35 0.83 2.86
N SER A 236 -14.75 0.12 1.90
CA SER A 236 -14.50 -1.32 2.04
C SER A 236 -13.45 -1.63 3.11
N TYR A 237 -12.46 -0.76 3.29
CA TYR A 237 -11.46 -0.90 4.33
C TYR A 237 -12.08 -0.81 5.72
N TYR A 238 -12.90 0.20 5.98
CA TYR A 238 -13.57 0.36 7.27
C TYR A 238 -14.65 -0.70 7.51
N ALA A 239 -15.39 -1.12 6.49
CA ALA A 239 -16.35 -2.21 6.61
C ALA A 239 -15.65 -3.55 6.96
N ALA A 240 -14.51 -3.84 6.35
CA ALA A 240 -13.72 -5.03 6.67
C ALA A 240 -13.13 -4.96 8.09
N LEU A 241 -12.66 -3.78 8.53
CA LEU A 241 -12.18 -3.55 9.88
C LEU A 241 -13.31 -3.73 10.92
N GLU A 242 -14.50 -3.21 10.65
CA GLU A 242 -15.67 -3.36 11.51
C GLU A 242 -16.02 -4.84 11.68
N GLN A 243 -16.16 -5.57 10.56
CA GLN A 243 -16.48 -7.01 10.60
C GLN A 243 -15.38 -7.79 11.37
N SER A 244 -14.11 -7.44 11.20
CA SER A 244 -13.00 -8.15 11.86
C SER A 244 -12.81 -7.75 13.33
N SER A 245 -13.45 -6.69 13.80
CA SER A 245 -13.44 -6.27 15.20
C SER A 245 -14.67 -6.75 15.99
N ASP A 246 -15.68 -7.31 15.34
CA ASP A 246 -16.85 -7.84 16.04
C ASP A 246 -16.47 -9.05 16.90
N GLY A 247 -16.94 -9.07 18.15
CA GLY A 247 -16.59 -10.11 19.13
C GLY A 247 -15.13 -10.12 19.59
N TRP A 248 -14.35 -9.08 19.28
CA TRP A 248 -12.91 -9.02 19.57
C TRP A 248 -12.57 -9.21 21.06
N HIS A 249 -13.30 -8.59 21.97
CA HIS A 249 -13.08 -8.72 23.42
C HIS A 249 -13.29 -10.13 23.94
N ASP A 250 -14.15 -10.90 23.27
CA ASP A 250 -14.48 -12.28 23.65
C ASP A 250 -13.61 -13.34 22.94
N ASN A 251 -12.61 -12.92 22.17
CA ASN A 251 -11.80 -13.79 21.29
C ASN A 251 -12.65 -14.58 20.27
N LYS A 252 -13.73 -13.96 19.76
CA LYS A 252 -14.65 -14.56 18.78
C LYS A 252 -14.62 -13.86 17.43
N ASN A 253 -13.77 -12.87 17.25
CA ASN A 253 -13.66 -12.12 16.02
C ASN A 253 -13.05 -12.97 14.89
N ASP A 254 -13.45 -12.66 13.66
CA ASP A 254 -12.89 -13.24 12.43
C ASP A 254 -12.04 -12.21 11.70
N TYR A 255 -10.75 -12.48 11.56
CA TYR A 255 -9.82 -11.58 10.85
C TYR A 255 -9.95 -11.69 9.32
N THR A 256 -10.64 -12.70 8.80
CA THR A 256 -10.70 -13.00 7.36
C THR A 256 -11.14 -11.80 6.51
N PRO A 257 -12.18 -11.02 6.87
CA PRO A 257 -12.60 -9.87 6.07
C PRO A 257 -11.47 -8.85 5.90
N PHE A 258 -10.73 -8.53 6.96
CA PHE A 258 -9.65 -7.56 6.88
C PHE A 258 -8.40 -8.11 6.18
N ILE A 259 -8.08 -9.39 6.34
CA ILE A 259 -7.02 -10.07 5.58
C ILE A 259 -7.31 -9.98 4.07
N VAL A 260 -8.54 -10.28 3.65
CA VAL A 260 -8.93 -10.22 2.24
C VAL A 260 -8.82 -8.80 1.69
N ASN A 261 -9.33 -7.81 2.43
CA ASN A 261 -9.25 -6.40 2.03
C ASN A 261 -7.79 -5.92 1.92
N PHE A 262 -6.96 -6.24 2.90
CA PHE A 262 -5.53 -5.91 2.91
C PHE A 262 -4.80 -6.49 1.68
N LEU A 263 -5.03 -7.76 1.35
CA LEU A 263 -4.42 -8.40 0.20
C LEU A 263 -4.91 -7.79 -1.13
N GLN A 264 -6.17 -7.38 -1.21
CA GLN A 264 -6.70 -6.68 -2.38
C GLN A 264 -6.03 -5.31 -2.57
N ILE A 265 -5.85 -4.53 -1.49
CA ILE A 265 -5.14 -3.26 -1.52
C ILE A 265 -3.69 -3.49 -1.96
N LEU A 266 -3.00 -4.45 -1.35
CA LEU A 266 -1.62 -4.77 -1.69
C LEU A 266 -1.48 -5.22 -3.16
N TYR A 267 -2.37 -6.08 -3.65
CA TYR A 267 -2.41 -6.47 -5.06
C TYR A 267 -2.57 -5.26 -5.99
N LYS A 268 -3.46 -4.31 -5.65
CA LYS A 268 -3.65 -3.08 -6.44
C LYS A 268 -2.38 -2.21 -6.47
N CYS A 269 -1.67 -2.08 -5.34
CA CYS A 269 -0.38 -1.40 -5.30
C CYS A 269 0.62 -2.04 -6.26
N PHE A 270 0.76 -3.36 -6.24
CA PHE A 270 1.67 -4.07 -7.13
C PHE A 270 1.27 -3.97 -8.60
N LYS A 271 -0.02 -3.99 -8.89
CA LYS A 271 -0.56 -3.81 -10.24
C LYS A 271 -0.29 -2.38 -10.75
N GLU A 272 -0.56 -1.36 -9.94
CA GLU A 272 -0.26 0.04 -10.27
C GLU A 272 1.24 0.25 -10.54
N LEU A 273 2.12 -0.40 -9.76
CA LEU A 273 3.56 -0.36 -10.00
C LEU A 273 3.93 -0.98 -11.34
N ASP A 274 3.37 -2.14 -11.67
CA ASP A 274 3.64 -2.84 -12.94
C ASP A 274 3.19 -1.97 -14.14
N GLU A 275 2.01 -1.37 -14.08
CA GLU A 275 1.46 -0.46 -15.08
C GLU A 275 2.32 0.83 -15.21
N SER A 276 2.64 1.48 -14.09
CA SER A 276 3.47 2.69 -14.06
C SER A 276 4.88 2.44 -14.59
N PHE A 277 5.47 1.30 -14.25
CA PHE A 277 6.77 0.89 -14.77
C PHE A 277 6.73 0.68 -16.29
N MET A 278 5.70 0.03 -16.82
CA MET A 278 5.52 -0.14 -18.26
C MET A 278 5.44 1.21 -18.97
N ASP A 279 4.69 2.17 -18.43
CA ASP A 279 4.57 3.52 -18.99
C ASP A 279 5.91 4.27 -19.02
N ILE A 280 6.67 4.24 -17.92
CA ILE A 280 7.97 4.91 -17.83
C ILE A 280 9.01 4.24 -18.75
N SER A 281 9.05 2.92 -18.76
CA SER A 281 9.96 2.17 -19.61
C SER A 281 9.67 2.39 -21.09
N LEU A 282 8.40 2.45 -21.48
CA LEU A 282 7.98 2.78 -22.83
C LEU A 282 8.35 4.22 -23.23
N LYS A 283 8.22 5.19 -22.34
CA LYS A 283 8.60 6.60 -22.62
C LYS A 283 10.09 6.78 -22.84
N LYS A 284 10.94 6.03 -22.15
CA LYS A 284 12.43 6.09 -22.27
C LYS A 284 12.99 5.21 -23.37
N ALA A 285 12.26 4.20 -23.85
CA ALA A 285 12.66 3.33 -24.94
C ALA A 285 12.60 4.06 -26.30
N LYS A 286 13.48 3.66 -27.24
CA LYS A 286 13.39 4.15 -28.62
C LYS A 286 12.02 3.84 -29.18
N LYS A 287 11.51 4.71 -30.08
CA LYS A 287 10.18 4.54 -30.68
C LYS A 287 9.99 3.14 -31.31
N SER A 288 11.04 2.57 -31.88
CA SER A 288 11.04 1.21 -32.43
C SER A 288 10.87 0.13 -31.33
N GLU A 289 11.56 0.27 -30.21
CA GLU A 289 11.49 -0.68 -29.07
C GLU A 289 10.10 -0.66 -28.42
N ARG A 290 9.47 0.52 -28.37
CA ARG A 290 8.10 0.68 -27.86
C ARG A 290 7.09 -0.05 -28.74
N VAL A 291 7.22 0.02 -30.05
CA VAL A 291 6.38 -0.74 -31.00
C VAL A 291 6.59 -2.24 -30.82
N GLU A 292 7.84 -2.70 -30.69
CA GLU A 292 8.15 -4.11 -30.42
C GLU A 292 7.50 -4.58 -29.12
N ALA A 293 7.60 -3.80 -28.04
CA ALA A 293 7.02 -4.13 -26.74
C ALA A 293 5.48 -4.28 -26.79
N VAL A 294 4.80 -3.35 -27.48
CA VAL A 294 3.33 -3.42 -27.67
C VAL A 294 2.92 -4.70 -28.43
N LEU A 295 3.67 -5.09 -29.45
CA LEU A 295 3.41 -6.29 -30.24
C LEU A 295 3.66 -7.59 -29.44
N MET A 296 4.79 -7.62 -28.72
CA MET A 296 5.18 -8.82 -27.93
C MET A 296 4.32 -9.01 -26.69
N GLY A 297 3.73 -7.93 -26.13
CA GLY A 297 2.81 -7.98 -25.00
C GLY A 297 1.35 -8.22 -25.40
N ALA A 298 1.02 -8.21 -26.69
CA ALA A 298 -0.35 -8.42 -27.13
C ALA A 298 -0.77 -9.88 -27.01
N VAL A 299 -1.86 -10.14 -26.30
CA VAL A 299 -2.44 -11.48 -26.09
C VAL A 299 -3.33 -11.88 -27.28
N VAL A 300 -3.89 -10.88 -27.99
CA VAL A 300 -4.74 -11.05 -29.17
C VAL A 300 -4.11 -10.36 -30.38
N PRO A 301 -4.43 -10.77 -31.64
CA PRO A 301 -3.93 -10.09 -32.82
C PRO A 301 -4.32 -8.62 -32.86
N ILE A 302 -3.38 -7.70 -33.01
CA ILE A 302 -3.58 -6.25 -33.04
C ILE A 302 -3.33 -5.65 -34.41
N SER A 303 -4.08 -4.62 -34.76
CA SER A 303 -3.91 -3.87 -36.02
C SER A 303 -2.89 -2.73 -35.90
N LYS A 304 -2.50 -2.12 -37.04
CA LYS A 304 -1.69 -0.89 -37.02
C LYS A 304 -2.40 0.23 -36.27
N ALA A 305 -3.69 0.39 -36.46
CA ALA A 305 -4.49 1.43 -35.79
C ALA A 305 -4.50 1.24 -34.26
N ASP A 306 -4.53 -0.01 -33.77
CA ASP A 306 -4.43 -0.31 -32.34
C ASP A 306 -3.05 0.11 -31.79
N ILE A 307 -1.98 -0.07 -32.57
CA ILE A 307 -0.62 0.36 -32.18
C ILE A 307 -0.52 1.89 -32.19
N GLU A 308 -1.06 2.57 -33.20
CA GLU A 308 -1.12 4.03 -33.28
C GLU A 308 -1.89 4.62 -32.10
N GLY A 309 -3.04 4.03 -31.75
CA GLY A 309 -3.84 4.46 -30.59
C GLY A 309 -3.08 4.32 -29.26
N LYS A 310 -2.24 3.31 -29.12
CA LYS A 310 -1.41 3.09 -27.92
C LYS A 310 -0.13 3.94 -27.91
N LEU A 311 0.36 4.36 -29.07
CA LEU A 311 1.62 5.10 -29.23
C LEU A 311 1.42 6.33 -30.16
N PRO A 312 0.64 7.33 -29.73
CA PRO A 312 0.24 8.46 -30.59
C PRO A 312 1.42 9.37 -31.02
N ASP A 313 2.55 9.30 -30.32
CA ASP A 313 3.78 10.03 -30.63
C ASP A 313 4.71 9.29 -31.59
N VAL A 314 4.37 8.07 -32.00
CA VAL A 314 5.16 7.25 -32.96
C VAL A 314 4.55 7.36 -34.36
N SER A 315 5.37 7.77 -35.33
CA SER A 315 4.89 7.90 -36.70
C SER A 315 4.51 6.55 -37.31
N VAL A 316 3.46 6.55 -38.15
CA VAL A 316 3.01 5.37 -38.93
C VAL A 316 4.19 4.70 -39.66
N LYS A 317 5.07 5.52 -40.24
CA LYS A 317 6.28 5.03 -40.92
C LYS A 317 7.21 4.24 -40.01
N THR A 318 7.38 4.67 -38.76
CA THR A 318 8.18 3.94 -37.75
C THR A 318 7.51 2.60 -37.40
N ILE A 319 6.19 2.61 -37.20
CA ILE A 319 5.42 1.39 -36.93
C ILE A 319 5.57 0.38 -38.06
N GLU A 320 5.43 0.82 -39.32
CA GLU A 320 5.59 -0.04 -40.50
C GLU A 320 7.01 -0.62 -40.63
N LEU A 321 8.04 0.18 -40.37
CA LEU A 321 9.43 -0.30 -40.38
C LEU A 321 9.66 -1.39 -39.35
N VAL A 322 9.12 -1.22 -38.12
CA VAL A 322 9.26 -2.21 -37.07
C VAL A 322 8.48 -3.48 -37.40
N LEU A 323 7.22 -3.35 -37.85
CA LEU A 323 6.41 -4.49 -38.28
C LEU A 323 7.12 -5.32 -39.37
N ASN A 324 7.66 -4.64 -40.39
CA ASN A 324 8.36 -5.34 -41.49
C ASN A 324 9.64 -6.05 -40.98
N LYS A 325 10.39 -5.39 -40.08
CA LYS A 325 11.56 -5.99 -39.46
C LYS A 325 11.20 -7.23 -38.64
N MET A 326 10.18 -7.13 -37.78
CA MET A 326 9.76 -8.25 -36.92
C MET A 326 9.15 -9.40 -37.70
N LEU A 327 8.49 -9.14 -38.83
CA LEU A 327 8.02 -10.17 -39.78
C LEU A 327 9.22 -10.89 -40.45
N LYS A 328 10.24 -10.12 -40.89
CA LYS A 328 11.45 -10.67 -41.48
C LYS A 328 12.26 -11.49 -40.48
N ASP A 329 12.32 -11.04 -39.23
CA ASP A 329 13.00 -11.72 -38.12
C ASP A 329 12.15 -12.89 -37.54
N GLU A 330 11.02 -13.21 -38.18
CA GLU A 330 10.07 -14.27 -37.76
C GLU A 330 9.58 -14.17 -36.30
N LYS A 331 9.62 -12.98 -35.71
CA LYS A 331 9.14 -12.76 -34.34
C LYS A 331 7.62 -12.64 -34.24
N ILE A 332 7.00 -12.19 -35.31
CA ILE A 332 5.55 -12.04 -35.42
C ILE A 332 5.03 -12.64 -36.73
N GLU A 333 3.73 -12.91 -36.75
CA GLU A 333 3.01 -13.31 -37.96
C GLU A 333 1.93 -12.32 -38.31
N LYS A 334 1.60 -12.23 -39.60
CA LYS A 334 0.56 -11.38 -40.14
C LYS A 334 -0.67 -12.21 -40.47
N ILE A 335 -1.81 -11.83 -39.89
CA ILE A 335 -3.11 -12.46 -40.10
C ILE A 335 -3.98 -11.51 -40.94
N GLY A 336 -4.52 -11.99 -42.02
CA GLY A 336 -5.30 -11.20 -42.95
C GLY A 336 -4.47 -10.33 -43.89
N SER A 337 -5.15 -9.52 -44.72
CA SER A 337 -4.54 -8.73 -45.80
C SER A 337 -5.07 -7.28 -45.82
N TYR A 338 -4.28 -6.40 -46.43
CA TYR A 338 -4.61 -4.97 -46.62
C TYR A 338 -5.02 -4.26 -45.31
N ARG A 339 -6.17 -3.56 -45.31
CA ARG A 339 -6.65 -2.76 -44.15
C ARG A 339 -7.05 -3.59 -42.91
N ASN A 340 -7.32 -4.88 -43.12
CA ASN A 340 -7.73 -5.79 -42.04
C ASN A 340 -6.54 -6.60 -41.48
N ALA A 341 -5.31 -6.28 -41.87
CA ALA A 341 -4.13 -6.96 -41.38
C ALA A 341 -3.97 -6.77 -39.86
N ARG A 342 -3.78 -7.88 -39.15
CA ARG A 342 -3.45 -7.93 -37.72
C ARG A 342 -2.14 -8.66 -37.53
N TYR A 343 -1.49 -8.37 -36.45
CA TYR A 343 -0.16 -8.90 -36.12
C TYR A 343 -0.19 -9.54 -34.73
N MET A 344 0.45 -10.67 -34.58
CA MET A 344 0.61 -11.31 -33.27
C MET A 344 1.98 -11.99 -33.18
N LYS A 345 2.41 -12.26 -31.97
CA LYS A 345 3.64 -13.00 -31.69
C LYS A 345 3.55 -14.40 -32.33
N LYS A 346 4.59 -14.78 -33.07
CA LYS A 346 4.73 -16.16 -33.56
C LYS A 346 5.02 -17.09 -32.36
N ARG A 347 4.29 -18.17 -32.25
CA ARG A 347 4.47 -19.16 -31.18
C ARG A 347 5.73 -20.01 -31.38
#